data_02e47c3220db1cb94eacd735655ea3e8
#
_entry.id   02e47c3220db1cb94eacd735655ea3e8
#
_cell.length_a   1.000
_cell.length_b   1.000
_cell.length_c   1.000
_cell.angle_alpha   90.00
_cell.angle_beta   90.00
_cell.angle_gamma   90.00
#
_symmetry.space_group_name_H-M   'P 1'
#
loop_
_entity.id
_entity.type
_entity.pdbx_description
1 polymer ?
#
loop_
_entity_poly.entity_id
_entity_poly.type
_entity_poly.pdbx_seq_one_letter_code
_entity_poly.pdbx_strand_id
1 'polypeptide(L)'
;MRGSLVTVSAPSAYGKPRPALIIQSDIFEHHPSIVVLPLTSDVRDDVSTFRVTVEPTEKNGLSKTSQIMADKPLTVPSDKIGDVFGVIDLKTIKEVDRVIAVFLGIV
;
A
#
# COMPACT_ATOMS: atom_id res chain seq x y z
N MET A 1 0.10 11.46 -0.11
CA MET A 1 -0.77 11.58 -1.27
C MET A 1 -1.21 10.18 -1.71
N ARG A 2 -2.49 10.03 -1.99
CA ARG A 2 -3.05 8.72 -2.35
C ARG A 2 -2.36 8.15 -3.59
N GLY A 3 -1.97 6.89 -3.54
CA GLY A 3 -1.23 6.24 -4.61
C GLY A 3 0.28 6.29 -4.45
N SER A 4 0.79 7.04 -3.48
CA SER A 4 2.22 7.08 -3.19
C SER A 4 2.66 5.81 -2.50
N LEU A 5 3.84 5.31 -2.88
CA LEU A 5 4.54 4.25 -2.16
C LEU A 5 5.53 4.89 -1.21
N VAL A 6 5.42 4.49 0.04
CA VAL A 6 6.22 5.07 1.14
C VAL A 6 6.83 3.96 1.98
N THR A 7 7.81 4.31 2.78
CA THR A 7 8.28 3.43 3.84
C THR A 7 7.53 3.77 5.12
N VAL A 8 7.25 2.76 5.92
CA VAL A 8 6.53 2.92 7.18
C VAL A 8 7.34 2.25 8.29
N SER A 9 7.54 2.97 9.38
CA SER A 9 8.18 2.45 10.59
C SER A 9 7.07 2.01 11.55
N ALA A 10 6.83 0.71 11.63
CA ALA A 10 5.81 0.14 12.53
C ALA A 10 6.49 -0.76 13.55
N PRO A 11 5.95 -0.87 14.78
CA PRO A 11 6.53 -1.75 15.80
C PRO A 11 6.67 -3.20 15.35
N SER A 12 5.71 -3.68 14.53
CA SER A 12 5.73 -5.05 14.01
C SER A 12 6.82 -5.29 12.96
N ALA A 13 7.49 -4.24 12.51
CA ALA A 13 8.52 -4.34 11.48
C ALA A 13 9.93 -4.53 12.07
N TYR A 14 10.05 -4.75 13.36
CA TYR A 14 11.33 -4.95 14.06
C TYR A 14 12.34 -3.82 13.76
N GLY A 15 11.84 -2.57 13.70
CA GLY A 15 12.67 -1.41 13.45
C GLY A 15 13.05 -1.17 12.00
N LYS A 16 12.70 -2.08 11.07
CA LYS A 16 13.00 -1.91 9.64
C LYS A 16 11.83 -1.22 8.94
N PRO A 17 12.07 -0.15 8.17
CA PRO A 17 11.02 0.44 7.34
C PRO A 17 10.47 -0.60 6.35
N ARG A 18 9.17 -0.58 6.16
CA ARG A 18 8.49 -1.50 5.23
C ARG A 18 7.75 -0.69 4.17
N PRO A 19 7.68 -1.19 2.93
CA PRO A 19 6.95 -0.50 1.87
C PRO A 19 5.45 -0.60 2.10
N ALA A 20 4.76 0.48 1.81
CA ALA A 20 3.31 0.55 1.92
C ALA A 20 2.73 1.53 0.91
N LEU A 21 1.48 1.30 0.54
CA LEU A 21 0.74 2.14 -0.40
C LEU A 21 -0.23 3.02 0.40
N ILE A 22 -0.17 4.33 0.21
CA ILE A 22 -1.14 5.24 0.81
C ILE A 22 -2.46 5.12 0.04
N ILE A 23 -3.52 4.77 0.75
CA ILE A 23 -4.86 4.63 0.17
C ILE A 23 -5.84 5.66 0.73
N GLN A 24 -5.47 6.41 1.75
CA GLN A 24 -6.31 7.44 2.32
C GLN A 24 -6.54 8.55 1.31
N SER A 25 -7.78 9.07 1.28
CA SER A 25 -8.12 10.18 0.39
C SER A 25 -7.26 11.40 0.71
N ASP A 26 -6.85 12.12 -0.34
CA ASP A 26 -6.05 13.34 -0.20
C ASP A 26 -6.79 14.45 0.56
N ILE A 27 -8.12 14.38 0.65
CA ILE A 27 -8.91 15.29 1.48
C ILE A 27 -8.43 15.24 2.94
N PHE A 28 -7.95 14.08 3.37
CA PHE A 28 -7.50 13.85 4.74
C PHE A 28 -5.98 13.75 4.85
N GLU A 29 -5.23 14.35 3.94
CA GLU A 29 -3.76 14.21 3.93
C GLU A 29 -3.08 14.79 5.19
N HIS A 30 -3.73 15.75 5.85
CA HIS A 30 -3.20 16.34 7.09
C HIS A 30 -3.76 15.68 8.36
N HIS A 31 -4.50 14.58 8.21
CA HIS A 31 -5.00 13.84 9.36
C HIS A 31 -3.81 13.24 10.14
N PRO A 32 -3.89 13.18 11.47
CA PRO A 32 -2.78 12.63 12.27
C PRO A 32 -2.52 11.15 12.04
N SER A 33 -3.46 10.44 11.44
CA SER A 33 -3.32 9.02 11.08
C SER A 33 -3.52 8.83 9.59
N ILE A 34 -2.72 7.94 9.00
CA ILE A 34 -2.78 7.65 7.56
C ILE A 34 -3.06 6.14 7.38
N VAL A 35 -4.04 5.83 6.54
CA VAL A 35 -4.35 4.45 6.20
C VAL A 35 -3.51 4.02 5.01
N VAL A 36 -2.82 2.90 5.17
CA VAL A 36 -1.94 2.34 4.15
C VAL A 36 -2.23 0.85 3.97
N LEU A 37 -1.79 0.30 2.84
CA LEU A 37 -1.74 -1.13 2.59
C LEU A 37 -0.29 -1.56 2.51
N PRO A 38 0.14 -2.55 3.31
CA PRO A 38 1.52 -3.03 3.21
C PRO A 38 1.74 -3.80 1.92
N LEU A 39 2.98 -3.78 1.44
CA LEU A 39 3.43 -4.59 0.31
C LEU A 39 4.35 -5.69 0.81
N THR A 40 4.36 -6.81 0.11
CA THR A 40 5.28 -7.90 0.37
C THR A 40 5.93 -8.37 -0.94
N SER A 41 7.19 -8.74 -0.88
CA SER A 41 7.87 -9.40 -2.00
C SER A 41 7.73 -10.93 -1.94
N ASP A 42 7.08 -11.44 -0.91
CA ASP A 42 6.71 -12.86 -0.81
C ASP A 42 5.44 -13.08 -1.63
N VAL A 43 5.61 -13.26 -2.94
CA VAL A 43 4.53 -13.37 -3.90
C VAL A 43 3.89 -14.75 -3.82
N ARG A 44 2.56 -14.79 -3.75
CA ARG A 44 1.77 -16.01 -3.70
C ARG A 44 0.74 -16.02 -4.81
N ASP A 45 0.50 -17.18 -5.41
CA ASP A 45 -0.42 -17.30 -6.55
C ASP A 45 -1.87 -17.53 -6.14
N ASP A 46 -2.10 -17.94 -4.89
CA ASP A 46 -3.40 -18.35 -4.39
C ASP A 46 -4.18 -17.25 -3.67
N VAL A 47 -3.74 -15.99 -3.78
CA VAL A 47 -4.29 -14.89 -2.98
C VAL A 47 -4.78 -13.71 -3.83
N SER A 48 -5.14 -13.96 -5.09
CA SER A 48 -5.55 -12.89 -6.02
C SER A 48 -6.86 -12.21 -5.62
N THR A 49 -7.66 -12.82 -4.76
CA THR A 49 -8.92 -12.24 -4.30
C THR A 49 -8.71 -11.06 -3.34
N PHE A 50 -7.55 -10.96 -2.70
CA PHE A 50 -7.27 -9.90 -1.73
C PHE A 50 -5.86 -9.34 -1.81
N ARG A 51 -5.10 -9.69 -2.86
CA ARG A 51 -3.80 -9.07 -3.14
C ARG A 51 -3.73 -8.63 -4.60
N VAL A 52 -3.01 -7.56 -4.84
CA VAL A 52 -2.77 -7.04 -6.19
C VAL A 52 -1.28 -7.12 -6.48
N THR A 53 -0.92 -7.88 -7.52
CA THR A 53 0.48 -8.06 -7.92
C THR A 53 0.95 -6.86 -8.72
N VAL A 54 2.14 -6.36 -8.41
CA VAL A 54 2.74 -5.20 -9.05
C VAL A 54 4.17 -5.55 -9.47
N GLU A 55 4.44 -5.36 -10.77
CA GLU A 55 5.80 -5.52 -11.29
C GLU A 55 6.60 -4.24 -11.10
N PRO A 56 7.93 -4.34 -10.91
CA PRO A 56 8.77 -3.15 -10.80
C PRO A 56 8.69 -2.26 -12.04
N THR A 57 8.56 -0.97 -11.82
CA THR A 57 8.67 0.04 -12.87
C THR A 57 9.54 1.17 -12.36
N GLU A 58 10.00 2.02 -13.28
CA GLU A 58 10.76 3.20 -12.90
C GLU A 58 9.95 4.11 -11.99
N LYS A 59 8.65 4.27 -12.29
CA LYS A 59 7.78 5.17 -11.53
C LYS A 59 7.43 4.64 -10.14
N ASN A 60 7.26 3.33 -9.98
CA ASN A 60 6.90 2.79 -8.67
C ASN A 60 8.11 2.53 -7.77
N GLY A 61 9.31 2.52 -8.33
CA GLY A 61 10.53 2.40 -7.54
C GLY A 61 10.74 1.06 -6.84
N LEU A 62 9.92 0.06 -7.14
CA LEU A 62 10.08 -1.27 -6.56
C LEU A 62 11.26 -1.99 -7.21
N SER A 63 12.00 -2.76 -6.42
CA SER A 63 13.13 -3.55 -6.91
C SER A 63 12.73 -4.98 -7.26
N LYS A 64 11.60 -5.45 -6.75
CA LYS A 64 11.11 -6.82 -6.95
C LYS A 64 9.62 -6.81 -7.23
N THR A 65 9.14 -7.84 -7.94
CA THR A 65 7.70 -8.11 -8.00
C THR A 65 7.15 -8.19 -6.59
N SER A 66 6.08 -7.46 -6.34
CA SER A 66 5.49 -7.33 -5.01
C SER A 66 3.98 -7.49 -5.09
N GLN A 67 3.37 -7.71 -3.93
CA GLN A 67 1.92 -7.76 -3.82
C GLN A 67 1.44 -6.76 -2.79
N ILE A 68 0.44 -5.97 -3.17
CA ILE A 68 -0.27 -5.06 -2.27
C ILE A 68 -1.28 -5.90 -1.51
N MET A 69 -1.18 -5.90 -0.18
CA MET A 69 -2.04 -6.72 0.68
C MET A 69 -3.29 -5.93 1.07
N ALA A 70 -4.31 -6.00 0.22
CA ALA A 70 -5.56 -5.26 0.45
C ALA A 70 -6.38 -5.81 1.62
N ASP A 71 -6.06 -7.01 2.10
CA ASP A 71 -6.70 -7.61 3.27
C ASP A 71 -6.10 -7.12 4.60
N LYS A 72 -5.08 -6.26 4.56
CA LYS A 72 -4.36 -5.82 5.76
C LYS A 72 -4.24 -4.29 5.83
N PRO A 73 -5.36 -3.55 5.75
CA PRO A 73 -5.27 -2.10 5.95
C PRO A 73 -4.68 -1.80 7.33
N LEU A 74 -3.77 -0.85 7.35
CA LEU A 74 -3.05 -0.48 8.55
C LEU A 74 -3.15 1.03 8.74
N THR A 75 -3.51 1.45 9.95
CA THR A 75 -3.52 2.86 10.32
C THR A 75 -2.20 3.19 11.00
N VAL A 76 -1.52 4.18 10.48
CA VAL A 76 -0.18 4.55 10.94
C VAL A 76 -0.20 6.03 11.35
N PRO A 77 0.41 6.41 12.51
CA PRO A 77 0.61 7.81 12.80
C PRO A 77 1.35 8.50 11.66
N SER A 78 0.95 9.72 11.32
CA SER A 78 1.54 10.42 10.16
C SER A 78 3.05 10.62 10.29
N ASP A 79 3.56 10.74 11.52
CA ASP A 79 5.01 10.89 11.77
C ASP A 79 5.80 9.59 11.57
N LYS A 80 5.13 8.46 11.34
CA LYS A 80 5.76 7.18 11.02
C LYS A 80 5.83 6.92 9.52
N ILE A 81 5.24 7.79 8.71
CA ILE A 81 5.35 7.72 7.26
C ILE A 81 6.70 8.29 6.86
N GLY A 82 7.48 7.49 6.16
CA GLY A 82 8.80 7.90 5.68
C GLY A 82 8.75 8.48 4.27
N ASP A 83 9.86 8.33 3.57
CA ASP A 83 10.01 8.90 2.23
C ASP A 83 9.08 8.26 1.21
N VAL A 84 8.60 9.07 0.29
CA VAL A 84 7.92 8.59 -0.92
C VAL A 84 9.00 8.12 -1.88
N PHE A 85 8.97 6.83 -2.24
CA PHE A 85 9.95 6.28 -3.17
C PHE A 85 9.37 5.96 -4.54
N GLY A 86 8.06 6.05 -4.70
CA GLY A 86 7.42 5.77 -5.97
C GLY A 86 5.94 6.07 -5.95
N VAL A 87 5.31 5.83 -7.09
CA VAL A 87 3.88 6.07 -7.30
C VAL A 87 3.31 4.88 -8.06
N ILE A 88 2.14 4.41 -7.63
CA ILE A 88 1.41 3.35 -8.34
C ILE A 88 0.58 3.99 -9.46
N ASP A 89 0.54 3.34 -10.62
CA ASP A 89 -0.23 3.82 -11.75
C ASP A 89 -1.73 3.75 -11.50
N LEU A 90 -2.48 4.55 -12.25
CA LEU A 90 -3.94 4.68 -12.05
C LEU A 90 -4.67 3.36 -12.26
N LYS A 91 -4.27 2.56 -13.24
CA LYS A 91 -4.89 1.26 -13.49
C LYS A 91 -4.78 0.33 -12.28
N THR A 92 -3.59 0.29 -11.66
CA THR A 92 -3.35 -0.52 -10.47
C THR A 92 -4.13 0.02 -9.28
N ILE A 93 -4.21 1.33 -9.11
CA ILE A 93 -5.02 1.93 -8.03
C ILE A 93 -6.48 1.54 -8.16
N LYS A 94 -7.03 1.55 -9.37
CA LYS A 94 -8.42 1.14 -9.60
C LYS A 94 -8.64 -0.32 -9.22
N GLU A 95 -7.69 -1.19 -9.53
CA GLU A 95 -7.77 -2.60 -9.14
C GLU A 95 -7.69 -2.75 -7.61
N VAL A 96 -6.81 -2.00 -6.96
CA VAL A 96 -6.72 -1.98 -5.50
C VAL A 96 -8.05 -1.54 -4.89
N ASP A 97 -8.65 -0.47 -5.41
CA ASP A 97 -9.93 0.03 -4.93
C ASP A 97 -11.01 -1.04 -5.03
N ARG A 98 -11.07 -1.75 -6.15
CA ARG A 98 -12.03 -2.83 -6.36
C ARG A 98 -11.83 -3.94 -5.32
N VAL A 99 -10.60 -4.35 -5.12
CA VAL A 99 -10.28 -5.44 -4.18
C VAL A 99 -10.61 -5.04 -2.74
N ILE A 100 -10.27 -3.82 -2.34
CA ILE A 100 -10.60 -3.31 -1.01
C ILE A 100 -12.11 -3.28 -0.82
N ALA A 101 -12.85 -2.77 -1.79
CA ALA A 101 -14.30 -2.65 -1.69
C ALA A 101 -14.95 -4.03 -1.52
N VAL A 102 -14.48 -5.01 -2.27
CA VAL A 102 -14.97 -6.40 -2.13
C VAL A 102 -14.59 -6.97 -0.77
N PHE A 103 -13.35 -6.79 -0.35
CA PHE A 103 -12.87 -7.32 0.93
C PHE A 103 -13.63 -6.73 2.12
N LEU A 104 -13.94 -5.45 2.06
CA LEU A 104 -14.66 -4.75 3.14
C LEU A 104 -16.19 -4.85 3.01
N GLY A 105 -16.69 -5.46 1.95
CA GLY A 105 -18.12 -5.62 1.77
C GLY A 105 -18.84 -4.34 1.35
N ILE A 106 -18.15 -3.40 0.73
CA ILE A 106 -18.71 -2.11 0.32
C ILE A 106 -19.43 -2.21 -1.03
N VAL A 107 -19.18 -3.27 -1.75
CA VAL A 107 -19.73 -3.47 -3.11
C VAL A 107 -20.92 -4.40 -3.06
#